data_587c9894c20ec88dbe13f85001e72c73
#
_entry.id   587c9894c20ec88dbe13f85001e72c73
#
_cell.length_a   1.000
_cell.length_b   1.000
_cell.length_c   1.000
_cell.angle_alpha   90.00
_cell.angle_beta   90.00
_cell.angle_gamma   90.00
#
_symmetry.space_group_name_H-M   'P 1'
#
loop_
_entity.id
_entity.type
_entity.pdbx_description
1 polymer ?
#
loop_
_entity_poly.entity_id
_entity_poly.type
_entity_poly.pdbx_seq_one_letter_code
_entity_poly.pdbx_strand_id
1 'polypeptide(L)'
;MLNITTDELSWFSELKIGRLLKSEQITHALTNQVFLLTFENNLQYIFKRLNLKARSVEDRKRELAVQKTAAEKGLTAKVIAVCDAYKLQEYIPGQVLSHALVKQNILELLARQLQRIHQLPAGSAQPQQLVYELNLLKKQLNKPVDNNKFAQMLRLADRLDKSSSRDILCHGDLSVNNVLISDQQQIMILDWEYAVTACAAYDLAFCSCINEFNAAQREQLIEHYYCLNQENLTQSLKQLKDECALYFTVFVYINELWALCFLPE
;
A
#
# COMPACT_ATOMS: atom_id res chain seq x y z
N MET A 1 5.28 30.09 -8.61
CA MET A 1 6.72 29.80 -8.34
C MET A 1 6.90 28.31 -8.34
N LEU A 2 8.01 27.82 -8.92
CA LEU A 2 8.36 26.39 -8.82
C LEU A 2 8.69 26.08 -7.36
N ASN A 3 7.94 25.16 -6.76
CA ASN A 3 8.16 24.75 -5.36
C ASN A 3 9.25 23.64 -5.28
N ILE A 4 10.36 23.88 -6.03
CA ILE A 4 11.44 22.92 -6.30
C ILE A 4 12.76 23.59 -5.93
N THR A 5 13.64 22.88 -5.24
CA THR A 5 14.93 23.36 -4.78
C THR A 5 15.99 23.33 -5.90
N THR A 6 17.12 24.02 -5.68
CA THR A 6 18.25 24.02 -6.61
C THR A 6 18.84 22.63 -6.79
N ASP A 7 18.92 21.82 -5.70
CA ASP A 7 19.45 20.46 -5.74
C ASP A 7 18.56 19.54 -6.57
N GLU A 8 17.23 19.69 -6.45
CA GLU A 8 16.25 18.93 -7.24
C GLU A 8 16.34 19.30 -8.73
N LEU A 9 16.51 20.59 -9.06
CA LEU A 9 16.72 21.02 -10.44
C LEU A 9 18.03 20.45 -11.02
N SER A 10 19.11 20.39 -10.22
CA SER A 10 20.36 19.76 -10.61
C SER A 10 20.15 18.27 -10.90
N TRP A 11 19.44 17.56 -10.02
CA TRP A 11 19.14 16.15 -10.22
C TRP A 11 18.31 15.90 -11.49
N PHE A 12 17.29 16.71 -11.77
CA PHE A 12 16.52 16.59 -13.03
C PHE A 12 17.38 16.84 -14.27
N SER A 13 18.33 17.77 -14.19
CA SER A 13 19.27 18.06 -15.28
C SER A 13 20.18 16.85 -15.58
N GLU A 14 20.66 16.15 -14.54
CA GLU A 14 21.45 14.92 -14.69
C GLU A 14 20.66 13.80 -15.38
N LEU A 15 19.36 13.73 -15.14
CA LEU A 15 18.47 12.74 -15.77
C LEU A 15 18.21 13.02 -17.25
N LYS A 16 18.56 14.20 -17.77
CA LYS A 16 18.38 14.61 -19.18
C LYS A 16 16.92 14.51 -19.68
N ILE A 17 15.96 14.76 -18.80
CA ILE A 17 14.52 14.67 -19.10
C ILE A 17 13.93 15.97 -19.63
N GLY A 18 14.74 17.02 -19.82
CA GLY A 18 14.34 18.33 -20.33
C GLY A 18 14.26 19.38 -19.20
N ARG A 19 13.89 20.61 -19.59
CA ARG A 19 13.73 21.72 -18.65
C ARG A 19 12.38 21.68 -17.97
N LEU A 20 12.33 21.80 -16.64
CA LEU A 20 11.11 21.88 -15.87
C LEU A 20 10.38 23.20 -16.16
N LEU A 21 9.09 23.10 -16.52
CA LEU A 21 8.20 24.25 -16.78
C LEU A 21 7.26 24.50 -15.60
N LYS A 22 6.71 23.44 -14.98
CA LYS A 22 5.69 23.55 -13.95
C LYS A 22 5.86 22.48 -12.88
N SER A 23 5.58 22.82 -11.63
CA SER A 23 5.45 21.91 -10.52
C SER A 23 4.18 22.21 -9.73
N GLU A 24 3.38 21.17 -9.47
CA GLU A 24 2.13 21.26 -8.70
C GLU A 24 2.17 20.22 -7.59
N GLN A 25 1.97 20.64 -6.36
CA GLN A 25 1.85 19.69 -5.24
C GLN A 25 0.44 19.06 -5.30
N ILE A 26 0.38 17.74 -5.42
CA ILE A 26 -0.87 17.00 -5.66
C ILE A 26 -1.43 16.30 -4.42
N THR A 27 -0.64 16.08 -3.40
CA THR A 27 -1.11 15.47 -2.16
C THR A 27 -0.44 16.09 -0.94
N HIS A 28 -1.17 16.06 0.17
CA HIS A 28 -0.63 16.26 1.51
C HIS A 28 -0.36 14.88 2.15
N ALA A 29 0.48 14.08 1.49
CA ALA A 29 0.85 12.76 2.02
C ALA A 29 1.49 12.91 3.41
N LEU A 30 1.10 12.06 4.35
CA LEU A 30 1.61 12.11 5.73
C LEU A 30 3.12 11.82 5.79
N THR A 31 3.63 11.03 4.86
CA THR A 31 5.02 10.54 4.86
C THR A 31 5.91 11.24 3.84
N ASN A 32 5.41 11.55 2.65
CA ASN A 32 6.19 12.11 1.54
C ASN A 32 5.50 13.34 0.93
N GLN A 33 6.28 14.28 0.37
CA GLN A 33 5.72 15.34 -0.46
C GLN A 33 5.66 14.86 -1.91
N VAL A 34 4.50 15.02 -2.55
CA VAL A 34 4.27 14.52 -3.92
C VAL A 34 3.94 15.68 -4.86
N PHE A 35 4.59 15.71 -6.00
CA PHE A 35 4.44 16.76 -7.01
C PHE A 35 4.17 16.17 -8.39
N LEU A 36 3.29 16.80 -9.16
CA LEU A 36 3.20 16.64 -10.60
C LEU A 36 4.16 17.64 -11.25
N LEU A 37 5.10 17.12 -12.03
CA LEU A 37 6.07 17.92 -12.80
C LEU A 37 5.72 17.89 -14.27
N THR A 38 5.81 19.06 -14.95
CA THR A 38 5.66 19.17 -16.40
C THR A 38 6.95 19.75 -16.99
N PHE A 39 7.52 19.07 -17.98
CA PHE A 39 8.74 19.45 -18.68
C PHE A 39 8.45 20.04 -20.08
N GLU A 40 9.44 20.70 -20.70
CA GLU A 40 9.30 21.44 -21.95
C GLU A 40 8.82 20.60 -23.17
N ASN A 41 9.00 19.29 -23.12
CA ASN A 41 8.52 18.34 -24.13
C ASN A 41 7.10 17.80 -23.83
N ASN A 42 6.36 18.46 -22.93
CA ASN A 42 5.05 18.04 -22.38
C ASN A 42 5.08 16.69 -21.64
N LEU A 43 6.26 16.17 -21.32
CA LEU A 43 6.37 14.99 -20.47
C LEU A 43 6.00 15.36 -19.04
N GLN A 44 5.25 14.47 -18.42
CA GLN A 44 4.80 14.65 -17.05
C GLN A 44 5.27 13.48 -16.18
N TYR A 45 5.67 13.80 -14.96
CA TYR A 45 6.16 12.84 -13.99
C TYR A 45 5.59 13.13 -12.61
N ILE A 46 5.46 12.06 -11.82
CA ILE A 46 5.24 12.18 -10.37
C ILE A 46 6.60 12.18 -9.70
N PHE A 47 6.86 13.23 -8.95
CA PHE A 47 8.05 13.39 -8.15
C PHE A 47 7.68 13.26 -6.66
N LYS A 48 8.31 12.33 -5.95
CA LYS A 48 8.18 12.17 -4.51
C LYS A 48 9.46 12.65 -3.82
N ARG A 49 9.33 13.62 -2.94
CA ARG A 49 10.36 14.03 -1.99
C ARG A 49 10.21 13.14 -0.76
N LEU A 50 11.19 12.27 -0.52
CA LEU A 50 11.10 11.21 0.48
C LEU A 50 11.42 11.73 1.88
N ASN A 51 10.60 11.38 2.86
CA ASN A 51 10.91 11.65 4.26
C ASN A 51 11.92 10.62 4.77
N LEU A 52 13.19 11.02 4.87
CA LEU A 52 14.31 10.14 5.24
C LEU A 52 14.20 9.56 6.65
N LYS A 53 13.38 10.16 7.51
CA LYS A 53 13.16 9.69 8.89
C LYS A 53 12.05 8.65 9.00
N ALA A 54 11.15 8.59 8.02
CA ALA A 54 9.99 7.72 8.09
C ALA A 54 10.34 6.25 7.83
N ARG A 55 11.33 5.96 6.98
CA ARG A 55 11.68 4.59 6.58
C ARG A 55 13.18 4.41 6.37
N SER A 56 13.66 3.20 6.59
CA SER A 56 15.05 2.84 6.36
C SER A 56 15.41 2.80 4.87
N VAL A 57 16.69 2.87 4.54
CA VAL A 57 17.18 2.72 3.16
C VAL A 57 16.82 1.34 2.60
N GLU A 58 16.89 0.30 3.43
CA GLU A 58 16.58 -1.07 3.04
C GLU A 58 15.09 -1.25 2.71
N ASP A 59 14.19 -0.64 3.49
CA ASP A 59 12.75 -0.69 3.20
C ASP A 59 12.42 -0.03 1.87
N ARG A 60 13.08 1.09 1.54
CA ARG A 60 12.90 1.78 0.25
C ARG A 60 13.44 0.95 -0.93
N LYS A 61 14.57 0.26 -0.75
CA LYS A 61 15.07 -0.64 -1.80
C LYS A 61 14.09 -1.77 -2.07
N ARG A 62 13.45 -2.33 -1.02
CA ARG A 62 12.43 -3.37 -1.17
C ARG A 62 11.17 -2.84 -1.86
N GLU A 63 10.64 -1.69 -1.39
CA GLU A 63 9.51 -1.00 -2.06
C GLU A 63 9.80 -0.81 -3.56
N LEU A 64 10.99 -0.30 -3.90
CA LEU A 64 11.40 -0.08 -5.29
C LEU A 64 11.42 -1.39 -6.10
N ALA A 65 11.94 -2.47 -5.52
CA ALA A 65 11.99 -3.77 -6.20
C ALA A 65 10.58 -4.32 -6.45
N VAL A 66 9.69 -4.24 -5.46
CA VAL A 66 8.28 -4.64 -5.60
C VAL A 66 7.57 -3.78 -6.65
N GLN A 67 7.73 -2.46 -6.58
CA GLN A 67 7.11 -1.54 -7.55
C GLN A 67 7.59 -1.81 -8.98
N LYS A 68 8.87 -2.12 -9.19
CA LYS A 68 9.40 -2.50 -10.52
C LYS A 68 8.73 -3.77 -11.04
N THR A 69 8.62 -4.80 -10.21
CA THR A 69 7.92 -6.05 -10.56
C THR A 69 6.46 -5.80 -10.92
N ALA A 70 5.75 -4.99 -10.14
CA ALA A 70 4.37 -4.62 -10.41
C ALA A 70 4.23 -3.80 -11.72
N ALA A 71 5.18 -2.90 -12.00
CA ALA A 71 5.19 -2.10 -13.23
C ALA A 71 5.43 -2.94 -14.48
N GLU A 72 6.29 -3.96 -14.43
CA GLU A 72 6.51 -4.92 -15.51
C GLU A 72 5.24 -5.69 -15.88
N LYS A 73 4.31 -5.85 -14.94
CA LYS A 73 2.99 -6.48 -15.13
C LYS A 73 1.87 -5.47 -15.41
N GLY A 74 2.21 -4.19 -15.60
CA GLY A 74 1.23 -3.14 -15.88
C GLY A 74 0.27 -2.85 -14.72
N LEU A 75 0.69 -3.10 -13.48
CA LEU A 75 -0.11 -2.84 -12.27
C LEU A 75 0.15 -1.47 -11.67
N THR A 76 1.26 -0.82 -11.97
CA THR A 76 1.64 0.49 -11.42
C THR A 76 2.51 1.26 -12.39
N ALA A 77 2.74 2.54 -12.10
CA ALA A 77 3.62 3.41 -12.88
C ALA A 77 5.09 2.95 -12.79
N LYS A 78 5.83 3.08 -13.89
CA LYS A 78 7.26 2.80 -13.91
C LYS A 78 8.04 3.85 -13.11
N VAL A 79 9.03 3.38 -12.36
CA VAL A 79 10.01 4.26 -11.73
C VAL A 79 11.07 4.63 -12.76
N ILE A 80 11.24 5.93 -12.98
CA ILE A 80 12.20 6.50 -13.94
C ILE A 80 13.58 6.65 -13.31
N ALA A 81 13.61 7.24 -12.09
CA ALA A 81 14.83 7.44 -11.35
C ALA A 81 14.56 7.47 -9.84
N VAL A 82 15.57 7.11 -9.06
CA VAL A 82 15.54 7.18 -7.60
C VAL A 82 16.93 7.51 -7.08
N CYS A 83 16.97 8.34 -6.03
CA CYS A 83 18.12 8.52 -5.16
C CYS A 83 17.66 8.47 -3.69
N ASP A 84 18.56 8.71 -2.74
CA ASP A 84 18.22 8.60 -1.32
C ASP A 84 17.07 9.53 -0.90
N ALA A 85 16.99 10.72 -1.49
CA ALA A 85 16.02 11.75 -1.13
C ALA A 85 14.80 11.83 -2.06
N TYR A 86 14.87 11.26 -3.28
CA TYR A 86 13.91 11.53 -4.34
C TYR A 86 13.53 10.25 -5.09
N LYS A 87 12.25 10.19 -5.52
CA LYS A 87 11.75 9.20 -6.47
C LYS A 87 10.98 9.89 -7.59
N LEU A 88 11.33 9.60 -8.84
CA LEU A 88 10.65 10.05 -10.04
C LEU A 88 10.00 8.87 -10.73
N GLN A 89 8.72 8.96 -11.04
CA GLN A 89 7.97 7.91 -11.74
C GLN A 89 7.08 8.51 -12.83
N GLU A 90 6.66 7.68 -13.79
CA GLU A 90 5.70 8.08 -14.81
C GLU A 90 4.45 8.69 -14.17
N TYR A 91 3.92 9.74 -14.81
CA TYR A 91 2.58 10.21 -14.52
C TYR A 91 1.58 9.43 -15.38
N ILE A 92 0.58 8.85 -14.76
CA ILE A 92 -0.53 8.19 -15.44
C ILE A 92 -1.75 9.10 -15.27
N PRO A 93 -2.24 9.73 -16.35
CA PRO A 93 -3.45 10.52 -16.28
C PRO A 93 -4.65 9.63 -15.98
N GLY A 94 -5.50 10.09 -15.06
CA GLY A 94 -6.64 9.31 -14.59
C GLY A 94 -7.19 9.83 -13.28
N GLN A 95 -8.12 9.08 -12.71
CA GLN A 95 -8.82 9.44 -11.49
C GLN A 95 -8.58 8.39 -10.40
N VAL A 96 -8.11 8.82 -9.24
CA VAL A 96 -8.07 7.98 -8.04
C VAL A 96 -9.49 7.65 -7.60
N LEU A 97 -9.73 6.39 -7.27
CA LEU A 97 -11.02 6.00 -6.71
C LEU A 97 -11.25 6.72 -5.38
N SER A 98 -12.50 7.10 -5.17
CA SER A 98 -12.94 7.59 -3.86
C SER A 98 -14.23 6.86 -3.47
N HIS A 99 -14.51 6.79 -2.18
CA HIS A 99 -15.75 6.19 -1.68
C HIS A 99 -17.02 6.80 -2.33
N ALA A 100 -16.96 8.06 -2.78
CA ALA A 100 -18.08 8.74 -3.46
C ALA A 100 -18.30 8.27 -4.90
N LEU A 101 -17.26 7.81 -5.58
CA LEU A 101 -17.32 7.44 -7.01
C LEU A 101 -17.74 5.98 -7.23
N VAL A 102 -17.64 5.15 -6.20
CA VAL A 102 -17.81 3.70 -6.36
C VAL A 102 -19.09 3.23 -5.67
N LYS A 103 -20.21 3.35 -6.38
CA LYS A 103 -21.53 2.89 -5.90
C LYS A 103 -21.85 1.43 -6.23
N GLN A 104 -21.19 0.79 -7.20
CA GLN A 104 -21.47 -0.59 -7.62
C GLN A 104 -20.17 -1.31 -7.96
N ASN A 105 -20.04 -2.54 -7.46
CA ASN A 105 -18.95 -3.49 -7.74
C ASN A 105 -17.54 -3.18 -7.20
N ILE A 106 -17.39 -2.28 -6.20
CA ILE A 106 -16.07 -2.02 -5.60
C ILE A 106 -15.42 -3.27 -5.03
N LEU A 107 -16.20 -4.13 -4.39
CA LEU A 107 -15.69 -5.35 -3.75
C LEU A 107 -15.13 -6.33 -4.78
N GLU A 108 -15.84 -6.50 -5.90
CA GLU A 108 -15.36 -7.32 -7.01
C GLU A 108 -14.09 -6.72 -7.64
N LEU A 109 -14.07 -5.39 -7.83
CA LEU A 109 -12.90 -4.70 -8.36
C LEU A 109 -11.68 -4.92 -7.45
N LEU A 110 -11.81 -4.69 -6.14
CA LEU A 110 -10.72 -4.88 -5.19
C LEU A 110 -10.29 -6.35 -5.12
N ALA A 111 -11.24 -7.30 -5.12
CA ALA A 111 -10.92 -8.73 -5.16
C ALA A 111 -10.08 -9.11 -6.40
N ARG A 112 -10.42 -8.56 -7.58
CA ARG A 112 -9.63 -8.75 -8.80
C ARG A 112 -8.25 -8.12 -8.71
N GLN A 113 -8.12 -6.95 -8.07
CA GLN A 113 -6.80 -6.34 -7.90
C GLN A 113 -5.95 -7.13 -6.90
N LEU A 114 -6.52 -7.58 -5.78
CA LEU A 114 -5.83 -8.49 -4.85
C LEU A 114 -5.37 -9.78 -5.55
N GLN A 115 -6.21 -10.39 -6.39
CA GLN A 115 -5.81 -11.55 -7.19
C GLN A 115 -4.59 -11.23 -8.07
N ARG A 116 -4.62 -10.11 -8.81
CA ARG A 116 -3.50 -9.70 -9.69
C ARG A 116 -2.22 -9.44 -8.90
N ILE A 117 -2.31 -8.81 -7.73
CA ILE A 117 -1.17 -8.56 -6.84
C ILE A 117 -0.60 -9.89 -6.33
N HIS A 118 -1.45 -10.80 -5.86
CA HIS A 118 -1.05 -12.10 -5.30
C HIS A 118 -0.45 -13.05 -6.34
N GLN A 119 -0.64 -12.78 -7.63
CA GLN A 119 0.01 -13.51 -8.73
C GLN A 119 1.41 -12.97 -9.08
N LEU A 120 1.83 -11.84 -8.49
CA LEU A 120 3.18 -11.33 -8.65
C LEU A 120 4.18 -12.21 -7.89
N PRO A 121 5.41 -12.35 -8.39
CA PRO A 121 6.45 -12.99 -7.61
C PRO A 121 6.73 -12.19 -6.33
N ALA A 122 6.91 -12.87 -5.22
CA ALA A 122 7.16 -12.27 -3.91
C ALA A 122 8.46 -11.44 -3.86
N GLY A 123 9.45 -11.81 -4.67
CA GLY A 123 10.67 -11.03 -4.86
C GLY A 123 11.44 -10.79 -3.58
N SER A 124 11.76 -9.51 -3.31
CA SER A 124 12.49 -9.07 -2.12
C SER A 124 11.57 -8.53 -1.00
N ALA A 125 10.26 -8.71 -1.11
CA ALA A 125 9.33 -8.29 -0.06
C ALA A 125 9.63 -9.06 1.25
N GLN A 126 9.52 -8.36 2.38
CA GLN A 126 9.74 -8.99 3.69
C GLN A 126 8.52 -9.79 4.13
N PRO A 127 8.71 -10.86 4.90
CA PRO A 127 7.60 -11.49 5.58
C PRO A 127 6.89 -10.51 6.52
N GLN A 128 5.57 -10.66 6.67
CA GLN A 128 4.80 -9.94 7.67
C GLN A 128 5.43 -10.07 9.06
N GLN A 129 5.33 -9.02 9.88
CA GLN A 129 5.90 -8.94 11.22
C GLN A 129 4.94 -8.21 12.17
N LEU A 130 3.75 -8.76 12.39
CA LEU A 130 2.69 -8.13 13.20
C LEU A 130 3.11 -7.86 14.64
N VAL A 131 3.90 -8.76 15.24
CA VAL A 131 4.46 -8.57 16.59
C VAL A 131 5.40 -7.37 16.62
N TYR A 132 6.23 -7.20 15.60
CA TYR A 132 7.14 -6.05 15.49
C TYR A 132 6.36 -4.75 15.34
N GLU A 133 5.35 -4.71 14.47
CA GLU A 133 4.50 -3.53 14.23
C GLU A 133 3.77 -3.09 15.50
N LEU A 134 3.14 -4.01 16.23
CA LEU A 134 2.47 -3.72 17.50
C LEU A 134 3.44 -3.13 18.54
N ASN A 135 4.64 -3.70 18.67
CA ASN A 135 5.64 -3.20 19.60
C ASN A 135 6.20 -1.84 19.18
N LEU A 136 6.35 -1.59 17.87
CA LEU A 136 6.79 -0.30 17.35
C LEU A 136 5.77 0.79 17.67
N LEU A 137 4.48 0.55 17.38
CA LEU A 137 3.40 1.49 17.70
C LEU A 137 3.32 1.76 19.21
N LYS A 138 3.41 0.70 20.04
CA LYS A 138 3.41 0.87 21.50
C LYS A 138 4.53 1.78 22.01
N LYS A 139 5.72 1.69 21.41
CA LYS A 139 6.87 2.56 21.76
C LYS A 139 6.65 4.03 21.38
N GLN A 140 5.87 4.29 20.34
CA GLN A 140 5.57 5.65 19.86
C GLN A 140 4.42 6.30 20.62
N LEU A 141 3.63 5.52 21.36
CA LEU A 141 2.52 6.05 22.15
C LEU A 141 3.01 6.84 23.35
N ASN A 142 2.47 8.05 23.49
CA ASN A 142 2.64 8.88 24.69
C ASN A 142 1.52 8.66 25.74
N LYS A 143 0.58 7.75 25.47
CA LYS A 143 -0.59 7.45 26.30
C LYS A 143 -0.57 6.00 26.78
N PRO A 144 -1.10 5.70 27.98
CA PRO A 144 -1.21 4.33 28.44
C PRO A 144 -2.20 3.53 27.59
N VAL A 145 -1.89 2.28 27.33
CA VAL A 145 -2.78 1.31 26.67
C VAL A 145 -3.23 0.27 27.67
N ASP A 146 -4.37 -0.35 27.43
CA ASP A 146 -4.79 -1.53 28.19
C ASP A 146 -3.79 -2.68 27.96
N ASN A 147 -3.02 -2.97 29.00
CA ASN A 147 -1.97 -3.98 28.95
C ASN A 147 -2.54 -5.41 28.70
N ASN A 148 -3.76 -5.70 29.14
CA ASN A 148 -4.39 -7.00 28.93
C ASN A 148 -4.80 -7.16 27.46
N LYS A 149 -5.47 -6.14 26.88
CA LYS A 149 -5.83 -6.10 25.45
C LYS A 149 -4.57 -6.18 24.60
N PHE A 150 -3.52 -5.40 24.91
CA PHE A 150 -2.26 -5.42 24.19
C PHE A 150 -1.59 -6.82 24.22
N ALA A 151 -1.51 -7.45 25.40
CA ALA A 151 -0.94 -8.79 25.52
C ALA A 151 -1.76 -9.86 24.78
N GLN A 152 -3.08 -9.71 24.72
CA GLN A 152 -3.95 -10.60 23.93
C GLN A 152 -3.65 -10.44 22.43
N MET A 153 -3.53 -9.21 21.93
CA MET A 153 -3.23 -8.94 20.52
C MET A 153 -1.82 -9.42 20.14
N LEU A 154 -0.82 -9.25 21.02
CA LEU A 154 0.52 -9.81 20.79
C LEU A 154 0.51 -11.34 20.65
N ARG A 155 -0.24 -12.06 21.49
CA ARG A 155 -0.37 -13.52 21.37
C ARG A 155 -1.02 -13.93 20.05
N LEU A 156 -2.04 -13.20 19.61
CA LEU A 156 -2.69 -13.46 18.34
C LEU A 156 -1.77 -13.17 17.16
N ALA A 157 -1.08 -12.02 17.19
CA ALA A 157 -0.08 -11.64 16.19
C ALA A 157 1.07 -12.66 16.09
N ASP A 158 1.62 -13.11 17.22
CA ASP A 158 2.67 -14.13 17.27
C ASP A 158 2.22 -15.47 16.65
N ARG A 159 0.97 -15.87 16.90
CA ARG A 159 0.38 -17.06 16.28
C ARG A 159 0.28 -16.89 14.75
N LEU A 160 -0.23 -15.73 14.27
CA LEU A 160 -0.34 -15.44 12.84
C LEU A 160 1.04 -15.33 12.17
N ASP A 161 2.01 -14.69 12.83
CA ASP A 161 3.38 -14.60 12.34
C ASP A 161 4.10 -15.97 12.24
N LYS A 162 3.64 -16.99 12.98
CA LYS A 162 4.25 -18.34 12.99
C LYS A 162 3.51 -19.36 12.14
N SER A 163 2.20 -19.26 12.02
CA SER A 163 1.36 -20.31 11.45
C SER A 163 0.94 -20.07 10.01
N SER A 164 0.92 -18.82 9.56
CA SER A 164 0.44 -18.51 8.21
C SER A 164 1.54 -18.69 7.16
N SER A 165 1.16 -19.12 5.98
CA SER A 165 2.02 -19.11 4.79
C SER A 165 2.48 -17.67 4.49
N ARG A 166 3.66 -17.53 3.88
CA ARG A 166 4.25 -16.23 3.54
C ARG A 166 4.76 -16.20 2.11
N ASP A 167 4.02 -16.82 1.22
CA ASP A 167 4.45 -17.11 -0.14
C ASP A 167 3.87 -16.12 -1.13
N ILE A 168 2.86 -15.34 -0.70
CA ILE A 168 2.11 -14.43 -1.56
C ILE A 168 2.61 -13.03 -1.33
N LEU A 169 2.87 -12.28 -2.40
CA LEU A 169 3.07 -10.84 -2.33
C LEU A 169 1.75 -10.17 -1.98
N CYS A 170 1.70 -9.48 -0.87
CA CYS A 170 0.58 -8.67 -0.42
C CYS A 170 0.91 -7.20 -0.56
N HIS A 171 -0.09 -6.38 -0.89
CA HIS A 171 0.07 -4.92 -0.97
C HIS A 171 0.23 -4.30 0.42
N GLY A 172 -0.52 -4.80 1.39
CA GLY A 172 -0.49 -4.34 2.79
C GLY A 172 -1.17 -2.98 3.03
N ASP A 173 -1.72 -2.32 1.98
CA ASP A 173 -2.44 -1.05 2.10
C ASP A 173 -3.36 -0.78 0.89
N LEU A 174 -4.10 -1.80 0.43
CA LEU A 174 -5.01 -1.62 -0.71
C LEU A 174 -6.30 -0.91 -0.29
N SER A 175 -6.22 0.39 -0.12
CA SER A 175 -7.38 1.28 0.02
C SER A 175 -7.90 1.72 -1.35
N VAL A 176 -9.16 2.20 -1.42
CA VAL A 176 -9.71 2.80 -2.64
C VAL A 176 -8.87 3.99 -3.12
N ASN A 177 -8.26 4.73 -2.20
CA ASN A 177 -7.38 5.86 -2.51
C ASN A 177 -6.05 5.44 -3.16
N ASN A 178 -5.68 4.16 -3.07
CA ASN A 178 -4.51 3.58 -3.71
C ASN A 178 -4.85 2.88 -5.05
N VAL A 179 -6.07 3.07 -5.57
CA VAL A 179 -6.51 2.57 -6.86
C VAL A 179 -6.79 3.73 -7.80
N LEU A 180 -6.10 3.79 -8.93
CA LEU A 180 -6.28 4.80 -9.97
C LEU A 180 -6.88 4.14 -11.22
N ILE A 181 -7.94 4.72 -11.76
CA ILE A 181 -8.45 4.39 -13.10
C ILE A 181 -7.86 5.38 -14.07
N SER A 182 -7.02 4.89 -14.99
CA SER A 182 -6.42 5.74 -16.02
C SER A 182 -7.47 6.20 -17.04
N ASP A 183 -7.16 7.26 -17.79
CA ASP A 183 -8.00 7.72 -18.91
C ASP A 183 -8.21 6.63 -19.97
N GLN A 184 -7.31 5.64 -20.04
CA GLN A 184 -7.41 4.45 -20.88
C GLN A 184 -8.21 3.30 -20.23
N GLN A 185 -8.89 3.56 -19.12
CA GLN A 185 -9.66 2.58 -18.34
C GLN A 185 -8.83 1.43 -17.76
N GLN A 186 -7.53 1.61 -17.62
CA GLN A 186 -6.67 0.64 -16.92
C GLN A 186 -6.66 0.93 -15.43
N ILE A 187 -6.66 -0.15 -14.64
CA ILE A 187 -6.58 -0.02 -13.18
C ILE A 187 -5.12 -0.13 -12.76
N MET A 188 -4.65 0.91 -12.09
CA MET A 188 -3.31 1.03 -11.57
C MET A 188 -3.34 1.07 -10.03
N ILE A 189 -2.39 0.39 -9.41
CA ILE A 189 -2.25 0.33 -7.95
C ILE A 189 -1.11 1.27 -7.55
N LEU A 190 -1.38 2.10 -6.56
CA LEU A 190 -0.45 3.10 -6.04
C LEU A 190 0.11 2.63 -4.68
N ASP A 191 1.24 3.19 -4.31
CA ASP A 191 1.82 3.18 -2.95
C ASP A 191 2.13 1.80 -2.36
N TRP A 192 3.21 1.19 -2.86
CA TRP A 192 3.68 -0.15 -2.51
C TRP A 192 4.56 -0.19 -1.24
N GLU A 193 4.54 0.87 -0.45
CA GLU A 193 5.46 1.00 0.69
C GLU A 193 5.22 -0.02 1.82
N TYR A 194 4.01 -0.56 1.93
CA TYR A 194 3.64 -1.57 2.93
C TYR A 194 3.64 -3.01 2.39
N ALA A 195 4.17 -3.21 1.18
CA ALA A 195 4.18 -4.53 0.57
C ALA A 195 5.02 -5.53 1.37
N VAL A 196 4.44 -6.69 1.63
CA VAL A 196 5.03 -7.78 2.41
C VAL A 196 4.75 -9.13 1.75
N THR A 197 5.43 -10.19 2.19
CA THR A 197 4.99 -11.54 1.91
C THR A 197 4.14 -12.06 3.07
N ALA A 198 2.95 -12.54 2.74
CA ALA A 198 1.99 -13.08 3.71
C ALA A 198 1.08 -14.14 3.05
N CYS A 199 0.00 -14.52 3.69
CA CYS A 199 -1.10 -15.27 3.09
C CYS A 199 -2.18 -14.33 2.53
N ALA A 200 -3.08 -14.84 1.69
CA ALA A 200 -4.17 -14.04 1.11
C ALA A 200 -5.09 -13.41 2.18
N ALA A 201 -5.29 -14.09 3.30
CA ALA A 201 -6.13 -13.60 4.40
C ALA A 201 -5.58 -12.30 5.02
N TYR A 202 -4.25 -12.11 5.04
CA TYR A 202 -3.61 -10.87 5.48
C TYR A 202 -4.13 -9.67 4.67
N ASP A 203 -4.00 -9.73 3.35
CA ASP A 203 -4.32 -8.60 2.48
C ASP A 203 -5.83 -8.35 2.36
N LEU A 204 -6.64 -9.42 2.34
CA LEU A 204 -8.11 -9.33 2.38
C LEU A 204 -8.60 -8.66 3.66
N ALA A 205 -8.03 -9.02 4.81
CA ALA A 205 -8.39 -8.43 6.09
C ALA A 205 -7.92 -6.98 6.20
N PHE A 206 -6.70 -6.66 5.74
CA PHE A 206 -6.21 -5.29 5.73
C PHE A 206 -7.04 -4.40 4.81
N CYS A 207 -7.28 -4.85 3.57
CA CYS A 207 -8.15 -4.15 2.61
C CYS A 207 -9.54 -3.87 3.20
N SER A 208 -10.12 -4.86 3.90
CA SER A 208 -11.41 -4.69 4.59
C SER A 208 -11.35 -3.65 5.71
N CYS A 209 -10.26 -3.62 6.46
CA CYS A 209 -10.07 -2.73 7.59
C CYS A 209 -9.87 -1.28 7.16
N ILE A 210 -8.95 -1.04 6.20
CA ILE A 210 -8.60 0.31 5.75
C ILE A 210 -9.73 0.98 4.94
N ASN A 211 -10.59 0.19 4.31
CA ASN A 211 -11.78 0.69 3.60
C ASN A 211 -13.05 0.72 4.47
N GLU A 212 -12.93 0.41 5.78
CA GLU A 212 -14.03 0.44 6.76
C GLU A 212 -15.24 -0.42 6.36
N PHE A 213 -15.00 -1.57 5.70
CA PHE A 213 -16.08 -2.44 5.25
C PHE A 213 -16.84 -3.06 6.42
N ASN A 214 -18.18 -3.00 6.33
CA ASN A 214 -19.05 -3.69 7.28
C ASN A 214 -18.97 -5.22 7.11
N ALA A 215 -19.60 -5.98 8.02
CA ALA A 215 -19.51 -7.43 8.03
C ALA A 215 -19.93 -8.08 6.70
N ALA A 216 -21.04 -7.62 6.10
CA ALA A 216 -21.53 -8.16 4.84
C ALA A 216 -20.57 -7.86 3.67
N GLN A 217 -20.00 -6.66 3.63
CA GLN A 217 -19.02 -6.25 2.61
C GLN A 217 -17.72 -7.07 2.73
N ARG A 218 -17.25 -7.32 3.96
CA ARG A 218 -16.07 -8.18 4.19
C ARG A 218 -16.31 -9.61 3.65
N GLU A 219 -17.47 -10.18 3.95
CA GLU A 219 -17.82 -11.50 3.44
C GLU A 219 -17.87 -11.53 1.91
N GLN A 220 -18.51 -10.55 1.29
CA GLN A 220 -18.59 -10.43 -0.17
C GLN A 220 -17.20 -10.28 -0.82
N LEU A 221 -16.30 -9.45 -0.24
CA LEU A 221 -14.93 -9.30 -0.74
C LEU A 221 -14.20 -10.65 -0.73
N ILE A 222 -14.29 -11.40 0.38
CA ILE A 222 -13.65 -12.71 0.53
C ILE A 222 -14.26 -13.71 -0.46
N GLU A 223 -15.58 -13.71 -0.64
CA GLU A 223 -16.27 -14.59 -1.59
C GLU A 223 -15.88 -14.29 -3.03
N HIS A 224 -15.84 -13.01 -3.44
CA HIS A 224 -15.36 -12.63 -4.77
C HIS A 224 -13.91 -13.08 -4.99
N TYR A 225 -13.04 -12.84 -4.03
CA TYR A 225 -11.65 -13.28 -4.11
C TYR A 225 -11.54 -14.81 -4.19
N TYR A 226 -12.27 -15.53 -3.37
CA TYR A 226 -12.29 -16.99 -3.37
C TYR A 226 -12.74 -17.56 -4.72
N CYS A 227 -13.85 -17.05 -5.28
CA CYS A 227 -14.34 -17.46 -6.60
C CYS A 227 -13.31 -17.24 -7.72
N LEU A 228 -12.54 -16.15 -7.66
CA LEU A 228 -11.50 -15.86 -8.65
C LEU A 228 -10.26 -16.76 -8.53
N ASN A 229 -10.04 -17.40 -7.39
CA ASN A 229 -8.82 -18.16 -7.08
C ASN A 229 -9.06 -19.63 -6.72
N GLN A 230 -10.25 -20.19 -6.99
CA GLN A 230 -10.63 -21.55 -6.56
C GLN A 230 -9.61 -22.62 -6.95
N GLU A 231 -9.00 -22.50 -8.12
CA GLU A 231 -8.02 -23.47 -8.62
C GLU A 231 -6.67 -23.39 -7.93
N ASN A 232 -6.34 -22.25 -7.30
CA ASN A 232 -5.05 -21.99 -6.68
C ASN A 232 -5.08 -22.06 -5.14
N LEU A 233 -6.27 -22.01 -4.54
CA LEU A 233 -6.43 -22.05 -3.09
C LEU A 233 -6.56 -23.49 -2.61
N THR A 234 -5.72 -23.88 -1.65
CA THR A 234 -5.78 -25.19 -0.99
C THR A 234 -6.78 -25.22 0.17
N GLN A 235 -7.21 -24.06 0.67
CA GLN A 235 -8.14 -23.91 1.78
C GLN A 235 -9.58 -23.70 1.31
N SER A 236 -10.54 -24.16 2.11
CA SER A 236 -11.97 -23.90 1.86
C SER A 236 -12.33 -22.42 2.11
N LEU A 237 -13.44 -21.96 1.53
CA LEU A 237 -13.96 -20.62 1.79
C LEU A 237 -14.15 -20.33 3.29
N LYS A 238 -14.62 -21.34 4.06
CA LYS A 238 -14.78 -21.21 5.51
C LYS A 238 -13.44 -20.96 6.20
N GLN A 239 -12.41 -21.73 5.87
CA GLN A 239 -11.08 -21.56 6.44
C GLN A 239 -10.50 -20.17 6.12
N LEU A 240 -10.67 -19.69 4.88
CA LEU A 240 -10.26 -18.35 4.48
C LEU A 240 -10.99 -17.26 5.28
N LYS A 241 -12.32 -17.38 5.45
CA LYS A 241 -13.12 -16.45 6.28
C LYS A 241 -12.65 -16.44 7.73
N ASP A 242 -12.41 -17.62 8.32
CA ASP A 242 -11.95 -17.75 9.70
C ASP A 242 -10.56 -17.12 9.89
N GLU A 243 -9.65 -17.32 8.94
CA GLU A 243 -8.30 -16.72 8.96
C GLU A 243 -8.37 -15.19 8.77
N CYS A 244 -9.16 -14.69 7.83
CA CYS A 244 -9.40 -13.24 7.65
C CYS A 244 -9.94 -12.59 8.92
N ALA A 245 -10.83 -13.24 9.66
CA ALA A 245 -11.39 -12.71 10.91
C ALA A 245 -10.30 -12.51 11.99
N LEU A 246 -9.33 -13.42 12.06
CA LEU A 246 -8.19 -13.29 13.00
C LEU A 246 -7.29 -12.11 12.63
N TYR A 247 -6.90 -11.99 11.35
CA TYR A 247 -6.13 -10.85 10.86
C TYR A 247 -6.88 -9.53 11.05
N PHE A 248 -8.17 -9.49 10.71
CA PHE A 248 -8.99 -8.29 10.87
C PHE A 248 -9.00 -7.79 12.33
N THR A 249 -9.07 -8.72 13.30
CA THR A 249 -9.00 -8.37 14.73
C THR A 249 -7.69 -7.67 15.08
N VAL A 250 -6.56 -8.15 14.55
CA VAL A 250 -5.25 -7.53 14.79
C VAL A 250 -5.16 -6.18 14.09
N PHE A 251 -5.62 -6.06 12.85
CA PHE A 251 -5.55 -4.81 12.08
C PHE A 251 -6.43 -3.70 12.65
N VAL A 252 -7.63 -4.02 13.14
CA VAL A 252 -8.45 -3.04 13.88
C VAL A 252 -7.66 -2.47 15.06
N TYR A 253 -6.97 -3.32 15.80
CA TYR A 253 -6.17 -2.86 16.95
C TYR A 253 -4.92 -2.08 16.52
N ILE A 254 -4.24 -2.47 15.45
CA ILE A 254 -3.13 -1.71 14.86
C ILE A 254 -3.61 -0.31 14.46
N ASN A 255 -4.76 -0.19 13.79
CA ASN A 255 -5.32 1.10 13.38
C ASN A 255 -5.75 1.96 14.60
N GLU A 256 -6.28 1.35 15.66
CA GLU A 256 -6.54 2.07 16.93
C GLU A 256 -5.24 2.67 17.50
N LEU A 257 -4.16 1.89 17.57
CA LEU A 257 -2.87 2.37 18.07
C LEU A 257 -2.25 3.43 17.14
N TRP A 258 -2.35 3.24 15.84
CA TRP A 258 -1.85 4.18 14.85
C TRP A 258 -2.58 5.53 14.96
N ALA A 259 -3.89 5.51 15.09
CA ALA A 259 -4.68 6.73 15.30
C ALA A 259 -4.25 7.48 16.56
N LEU A 260 -3.98 6.76 17.66
CA LEU A 260 -3.48 7.36 18.90
C LEU A 260 -2.07 7.96 18.78
N CYS A 261 -1.25 7.45 17.85
CA CYS A 261 0.11 7.96 17.60
C CYS A 261 0.12 9.21 16.72
N PHE A 262 -0.74 9.26 15.70
CA PHE A 262 -0.54 10.16 14.57
C PHE A 262 -1.71 11.10 14.28
N LEU A 263 -2.93 10.83 14.78
CA LEU A 263 -4.06 11.74 14.60
C LEU A 263 -4.11 12.76 15.74
N PRO A 264 -4.34 14.05 15.41
CA PRO A 264 -4.60 15.07 16.44
C PRO A 264 -5.90 14.75 17.19
N GLU A 265 -5.96 15.17 18.44
CA GLU A 265 -7.16 15.09 19.28
C GLU A 265 -8.28 15.99 18.76
#